data_5bb97adc8a58a0b9964c5c5fe5095e39
#
_entry.id   5bb97adc8a58a0b9964c5c5fe5095e39
#
_cell.length_a   1.000
_cell.length_b   1.000
_cell.length_c   1.000
_cell.angle_alpha   90.00
_cell.angle_beta   90.00
_cell.angle_gamma   90.00
#
_symmetry.space_group_name_H-M   'P 1'
#
loop_
_entity.id
_entity.type
_entity.pdbx_description
1 polymer ?
#
loop_
_entity_poly.entity_id
_entity_poly.type
_entity_poly.pdbx_seq_one_letter_code
_entity_poly.pdbx_strand_id
1 'polypeptide(L)'
;MINFKDKKILVTGASSGIGRQIAVRLSELGASVALIARDETRLKQTLSMMKEPAKHKIFAYDLQDIEGIVQLVSDCVKFDGVKFNGCVHAAGVPSIYPFKLLDHATNEKIFKINAFSGLEIVKQLSKKQNSDDGASVVFFSSIVTKMFLKGQIAYIISKASLDAIAKPLSLELVKRKMRINTVIVGGVLTQMVKDTQIFRDLKNDEKDPYTTSDICRLLEPQEVANTAIFLLSDAARYIVGENYFIDGGNFR
;
A
#
# COMPACT_ATOMS: atom_id res chain seq x y z
N MET A 1 -19.15 -14.31 1.76
CA MET A 1 -18.73 -13.38 0.67
C MET A 1 -18.15 -12.14 1.33
N ILE A 2 -16.97 -11.67 0.89
CA ILE A 2 -16.34 -10.44 1.42
C ILE A 2 -17.21 -9.25 1.06
N ASN A 3 -17.50 -8.38 2.03
CA ASN A 3 -18.35 -7.21 1.89
C ASN A 3 -17.78 -6.05 2.72
N PHE A 4 -17.80 -4.84 2.18
CA PHE A 4 -17.34 -3.62 2.84
C PHE A 4 -18.43 -2.54 2.92
N LYS A 5 -19.69 -2.94 2.81
CA LYS A 5 -20.81 -2.02 3.00
C LYS A 5 -20.69 -1.34 4.37
N ASP A 6 -20.89 -0.03 4.38
CA ASP A 6 -20.79 0.83 5.57
C ASP A 6 -19.37 0.89 6.19
N LYS A 7 -18.33 0.45 5.47
CA LYS A 7 -16.93 0.56 5.86
C LYS A 7 -16.26 1.71 5.12
N LYS A 8 -15.37 2.41 5.82
CA LYS A 8 -14.53 3.48 5.25
C LYS A 8 -13.07 3.09 5.30
N ILE A 9 -12.41 3.15 4.16
CA ILE A 9 -11.00 2.73 4.00
C ILE A 9 -10.17 3.90 3.46
N LEU A 10 -9.02 4.14 4.09
CA LEU A 10 -8.01 5.07 3.61
C LEU A 10 -7.04 4.33 2.68
N VAL A 11 -6.81 4.84 1.47
CA VAL A 11 -5.87 4.25 0.51
C VAL A 11 -4.86 5.29 0.06
N THR A 12 -3.58 5.09 0.41
CA THR A 12 -2.49 5.91 -0.12
C THR A 12 -1.96 5.31 -1.42
N GLY A 13 -1.33 6.14 -2.27
CA GLY A 13 -0.89 5.69 -3.59
C GLY A 13 -2.07 5.38 -4.54
N ALA A 14 -3.26 5.90 -4.25
CA ALA A 14 -4.49 5.59 -4.96
C ALA A 14 -4.53 6.09 -6.41
N SER A 15 -3.54 6.86 -6.86
CA SER A 15 -3.51 7.45 -8.22
C SER A 15 -3.06 6.47 -9.31
N SER A 16 -2.51 5.29 -8.97
CA SER A 16 -1.99 4.35 -9.96
C SER A 16 -1.76 2.94 -9.38
N GLY A 17 -1.47 1.97 -10.24
CA GLY A 17 -0.98 0.65 -9.87
C GLY A 17 -1.85 -0.09 -8.84
N ILE A 18 -1.20 -0.66 -7.85
CA ILE A 18 -1.83 -1.47 -6.79
C ILE A 18 -2.86 -0.63 -6.01
N GLY A 19 -2.50 0.58 -5.57
CA GLY A 19 -3.39 1.44 -4.78
C GLY A 19 -4.67 1.82 -5.54
N ARG A 20 -4.58 2.10 -6.85
CA ARG A 20 -5.74 2.33 -7.73
C ARG A 20 -6.65 1.11 -7.75
N GLN A 21 -6.10 -0.08 -8.00
CA GLN A 21 -6.90 -1.31 -8.10
C GLN A 21 -7.58 -1.66 -6.78
N ILE A 22 -6.90 -1.44 -5.65
CA ILE A 22 -7.50 -1.62 -4.33
C ILE A 22 -8.68 -0.67 -4.13
N ALA A 23 -8.54 0.62 -4.48
CA ALA A 23 -9.61 1.60 -4.36
C ALA A 23 -10.83 1.22 -5.20
N VAL A 24 -10.62 0.82 -6.46
CA VAL A 24 -11.68 0.35 -7.36
C VAL A 24 -12.39 -0.87 -6.77
N ARG A 25 -11.64 -1.91 -6.34
CA ARG A 25 -12.23 -3.12 -5.75
C ARG A 25 -12.99 -2.86 -4.45
N LEU A 26 -12.48 -1.99 -3.58
CA LEU A 26 -13.20 -1.58 -2.37
C LEU A 26 -14.55 -0.93 -2.71
N SER A 27 -14.60 -0.09 -3.74
CA SER A 27 -15.86 0.54 -4.18
C SER A 27 -16.87 -0.47 -4.71
N GLU A 28 -16.43 -1.47 -5.47
CA GLU A 28 -17.27 -2.57 -5.96
C GLU A 28 -17.87 -3.41 -4.81
N LEU A 29 -17.14 -3.51 -3.70
CA LEU A 29 -17.54 -4.22 -2.50
C LEU A 29 -18.33 -3.36 -1.49
N GLY A 30 -18.63 -2.10 -1.84
CA GLY A 30 -19.52 -1.21 -1.10
C GLY A 30 -18.83 -0.29 -0.09
N ALA A 31 -17.49 -0.28 0.00
CA ALA A 31 -16.78 0.65 0.88
C ALA A 31 -16.89 2.10 0.41
N SER A 32 -16.84 3.05 1.32
CA SER A 32 -16.40 4.42 1.02
C SER A 32 -14.87 4.49 1.11
N VAL A 33 -14.23 5.28 0.25
CA VAL A 33 -12.77 5.32 0.15
C VAL A 33 -12.27 6.77 0.19
N ALA A 34 -11.31 7.04 1.07
CA ALA A 34 -10.48 8.24 1.01
C ALA A 34 -9.24 7.93 0.17
N LEU A 35 -9.15 8.54 -1.02
CA LEU A 35 -8.07 8.33 -1.98
C LEU A 35 -6.98 9.39 -1.78
N ILE A 36 -5.77 8.97 -1.43
CA ILE A 36 -4.65 9.86 -1.14
C ILE A 36 -3.51 9.65 -2.14
N ALA A 37 -3.10 10.72 -2.81
CA ALA A 37 -1.89 10.79 -3.62
C ALA A 37 -1.58 12.26 -3.96
N ARG A 38 -0.41 12.54 -4.55
CA ARG A 38 -0.02 13.91 -4.93
C ARG A 38 -0.73 14.43 -6.18
N ASP A 39 -0.96 13.55 -7.14
CA ASP A 39 -1.51 13.88 -8.46
C ASP A 39 -3.03 13.83 -8.45
N GLU A 40 -3.65 14.99 -8.34
CA GLU A 40 -5.10 15.13 -8.30
C GLU A 40 -5.77 14.66 -9.60
N THR A 41 -5.15 14.91 -10.76
CA THR A 41 -5.67 14.48 -12.06
C THR A 41 -5.77 12.95 -12.13
N ARG A 42 -4.71 12.26 -11.71
CA ARG A 42 -4.71 10.79 -11.65
C ARG A 42 -5.66 10.24 -10.58
N LEU A 43 -5.86 10.96 -9.47
CA LEU A 43 -6.87 10.60 -8.48
C LEU A 43 -8.29 10.71 -9.07
N LYS A 44 -8.58 11.77 -9.84
CA LYS A 44 -9.87 11.93 -10.57
C LYS A 44 -10.08 10.78 -11.56
N GLN A 45 -9.03 10.34 -12.27
CA GLN A 45 -9.10 9.16 -13.12
C GLN A 45 -9.45 7.89 -12.32
N THR A 46 -8.84 7.69 -11.15
CA THR A 46 -9.18 6.56 -10.29
C THR A 46 -10.64 6.64 -9.83
N LEU A 47 -11.07 7.81 -9.37
CA LEU A 47 -12.45 8.04 -8.93
C LEU A 47 -13.48 7.74 -10.02
N SER A 48 -13.20 8.08 -11.28
CA SER A 48 -14.10 7.80 -12.42
C SER A 48 -14.23 6.31 -12.74
N MET A 49 -13.30 5.47 -12.29
CA MET A 49 -13.34 4.01 -12.44
C MET A 49 -14.10 3.32 -11.29
N MET A 50 -14.40 4.04 -10.22
CA MET A 50 -15.01 3.48 -9.02
C MET A 50 -16.54 3.44 -9.12
N LYS A 51 -17.13 2.43 -8.47
CA LYS A 51 -18.58 2.33 -8.32
C LYS A 51 -19.07 3.41 -7.35
N GLU A 52 -20.18 4.07 -7.66
CA GLU A 52 -20.78 5.13 -6.83
C GLU A 52 -19.77 6.26 -6.44
N PRO A 53 -19.20 6.99 -7.41
CA PRO A 53 -18.12 7.95 -7.16
C PRO A 53 -18.41 8.98 -6.06
N ALA A 54 -19.69 9.33 -5.84
CA ALA A 54 -20.10 10.28 -4.81
C ALA A 54 -19.83 9.82 -3.37
N LYS A 55 -19.63 8.51 -3.15
CA LYS A 55 -19.28 7.92 -1.84
C LYS A 55 -17.79 8.05 -1.50
N HIS A 56 -16.95 8.50 -2.43
CA HIS A 56 -15.51 8.54 -2.27
C HIS A 56 -15.00 9.98 -2.32
N LYS A 57 -13.84 10.21 -1.70
CA LYS A 57 -13.22 11.53 -1.69
C LYS A 57 -11.74 11.43 -2.02
N ILE A 58 -11.28 12.31 -2.90
CA ILE A 58 -9.86 12.51 -3.19
C ILE A 58 -9.27 13.55 -2.25
N PHE A 59 -8.04 13.30 -1.82
CA PHE A 59 -7.21 14.23 -1.05
C PHE A 59 -5.84 14.29 -1.74
N ALA A 60 -5.59 15.38 -2.47
CA ALA A 60 -4.28 15.63 -3.06
C ALA A 60 -3.30 16.01 -1.95
N TYR A 61 -2.35 15.12 -1.65
CA TYR A 61 -1.43 15.29 -0.53
C TYR A 61 -0.06 14.68 -0.81
N ASP A 62 1.01 15.39 -0.42
CA ASP A 62 2.38 14.87 -0.47
C ASP A 62 2.77 14.22 0.85
N LEU A 63 2.94 12.91 0.83
CA LEU A 63 3.32 12.11 1.99
C LEU A 63 4.75 12.38 2.51
N GLN A 64 5.52 13.27 1.88
CA GLN A 64 6.75 13.79 2.45
C GLN A 64 6.50 14.75 3.64
N ASP A 65 5.34 15.40 3.66
CA ASP A 65 4.88 16.20 4.79
C ASP A 65 4.26 15.27 5.86
N ILE A 66 5.11 14.76 6.75
CA ILE A 66 4.71 13.83 7.81
C ILE A 66 3.85 14.54 8.87
N GLU A 67 4.17 15.80 9.19
CA GLU A 67 3.48 16.56 10.23
C GLU A 67 2.04 16.90 9.83
N GLY A 68 1.81 17.23 8.57
CA GLY A 68 0.47 17.52 8.05
C GLY A 68 -0.45 16.31 7.96
N ILE A 69 0.05 15.07 8.13
CA ILE A 69 -0.79 13.86 8.13
C ILE A 69 -1.86 13.89 9.23
N VAL A 70 -1.57 14.55 10.36
CA VAL A 70 -2.55 14.77 11.44
C VAL A 70 -3.78 15.47 10.90
N GLN A 71 -3.57 16.57 10.18
CA GLN A 71 -4.66 17.36 9.58
C GLN A 71 -5.34 16.58 8.45
N LEU A 72 -4.57 15.92 7.57
CA LEU A 72 -5.10 15.08 6.50
C LEU A 72 -6.11 14.05 7.01
N VAL A 73 -5.75 13.26 8.03
CA VAL A 73 -6.63 12.23 8.60
C VAL A 73 -7.86 12.85 9.24
N SER A 74 -7.70 13.98 9.95
CA SER A 74 -8.82 14.74 10.51
C SER A 74 -9.80 15.21 9.43
N ASP A 75 -9.30 15.75 8.32
CA ASP A 75 -10.12 16.24 7.22
C ASP A 75 -10.84 15.11 6.49
N CYS A 76 -10.17 13.95 6.36
CA CYS A 76 -10.81 12.75 5.84
C CYS A 76 -12.01 12.31 6.70
N VAL A 77 -11.90 12.38 8.03
CA VAL A 77 -13.01 12.03 8.94
C VAL A 77 -14.11 13.10 8.90
N LYS A 78 -13.74 14.37 8.92
CA LYS A 78 -14.70 15.48 8.91
C LYS A 78 -15.54 15.57 7.64
N PHE A 79 -14.99 15.07 6.51
CA PHE A 79 -15.69 15.16 5.22
C PHE A 79 -17.10 14.54 5.24
N ASP A 80 -17.28 13.42 5.91
CA ASP A 80 -18.55 12.70 5.99
C ASP A 80 -18.95 12.30 7.43
N GLY A 81 -18.12 12.64 8.41
CA GLY A 81 -18.32 12.26 9.83
C GLY A 81 -18.07 10.78 10.12
N VAL A 82 -17.65 9.98 9.13
CA VAL A 82 -17.46 8.53 9.27
C VAL A 82 -16.01 8.21 9.66
N LYS A 83 -15.84 7.37 10.67
CA LYS A 83 -14.53 6.88 11.11
C LYS A 83 -14.00 5.79 10.18
N PHE A 84 -12.68 5.62 10.18
CA PHE A 84 -12.05 4.58 9.38
C PHE A 84 -12.20 3.18 9.99
N ASN A 85 -12.45 2.20 9.15
CA ASN A 85 -12.41 0.77 9.48
C ASN A 85 -11.12 0.09 8.98
N GLY A 86 -10.32 0.81 8.22
CA GLY A 86 -9.04 0.29 7.75
C GLY A 86 -8.23 1.27 6.92
N CYS A 87 -7.01 0.85 6.61
CA CYS A 87 -6.07 1.61 5.79
C CYS A 87 -5.23 0.69 4.92
N VAL A 88 -4.97 1.12 3.70
CA VAL A 88 -3.94 0.54 2.84
C VAL A 88 -2.88 1.58 2.55
N HIS A 89 -1.65 1.31 2.99
CA HIS A 89 -0.50 2.13 2.62
C HIS A 89 0.22 1.50 1.43
N ALA A 90 -0.25 1.86 0.22
CA ALA A 90 0.33 1.42 -1.05
C ALA A 90 1.21 2.49 -1.70
N ALA A 91 1.34 3.66 -1.09
CA ALA A 91 2.26 4.69 -1.57
C ALA A 91 3.71 4.21 -1.44
N GLY A 92 4.49 4.49 -2.46
CA GLY A 92 5.92 4.20 -2.46
C GLY A 92 6.60 4.76 -3.69
N VAL A 93 7.86 5.05 -3.55
CA VAL A 93 8.73 5.47 -4.65
C VAL A 93 9.92 4.52 -4.73
N PRO A 94 10.32 4.11 -5.95
CA PRO A 94 11.51 3.29 -6.13
C PRO A 94 12.77 4.13 -5.89
N SER A 95 13.88 3.45 -5.66
CA SER A 95 15.20 4.08 -5.58
C SER A 95 16.21 3.16 -6.23
N ILE A 96 16.91 3.65 -7.25
CA ILE A 96 18.00 2.93 -7.90
C ILE A 96 19.17 3.92 -7.98
N TYR A 97 20.06 3.86 -6.98
CA TYR A 97 21.26 4.68 -6.89
C TYR A 97 22.46 3.85 -6.50
N PRO A 98 23.62 3.98 -7.15
CA PRO A 98 24.88 3.45 -6.63
C PRO A 98 25.09 3.94 -5.19
N PHE A 99 25.48 3.07 -4.27
CA PHE A 99 25.56 3.41 -2.84
C PHE A 99 26.40 4.68 -2.57
N LYS A 100 27.52 4.83 -3.28
CA LYS A 100 28.41 6.01 -3.15
C LYS A 100 27.78 7.33 -3.57
N LEU A 101 26.66 7.30 -4.31
CA LEU A 101 25.94 8.50 -4.80
C LEU A 101 24.64 8.74 -4.04
N LEU A 102 24.30 7.86 -3.08
CA LEU A 102 23.07 7.95 -2.31
C LEU A 102 23.24 8.99 -1.19
N ASP A 103 22.70 10.18 -1.40
CA ASP A 103 22.74 11.26 -0.42
C ASP A 103 21.68 11.15 0.66
N HIS A 104 21.82 11.97 1.70
CA HIS A 104 20.90 11.97 2.85
C HIS A 104 19.48 12.41 2.46
N ALA A 105 19.33 13.42 1.60
CA ALA A 105 18.05 13.98 1.20
C ALA A 105 17.22 12.95 0.41
N THR A 106 17.87 12.20 -0.48
CA THR A 106 17.25 11.09 -1.21
C THR A 106 16.79 9.99 -0.24
N ASN A 107 17.63 9.59 0.73
CA ASN A 107 17.26 8.63 1.75
C ASN A 107 16.04 9.10 2.54
N GLU A 108 16.08 10.30 3.06
CA GLU A 108 14.99 10.89 3.85
C GLU A 108 13.68 10.90 3.08
N LYS A 109 13.69 11.36 1.83
CA LYS A 109 12.51 11.36 0.95
C LYS A 109 11.91 9.97 0.79
N ILE A 110 12.76 8.96 0.53
CA ILE A 110 12.30 7.58 0.33
C ILE A 110 11.67 7.05 1.61
N PHE A 111 12.31 7.25 2.77
CA PHE A 111 11.78 6.82 4.05
C PHE A 111 10.48 7.54 4.43
N LYS A 112 10.40 8.84 4.23
CA LYS A 112 9.17 9.61 4.48
C LYS A 112 7.99 9.04 3.72
N ILE A 113 8.14 8.80 2.41
CA ILE A 113 7.04 8.31 1.58
C ILE A 113 6.74 6.83 1.83
N ASN A 114 7.77 5.97 1.86
CA ASN A 114 7.59 4.52 1.86
C ASN A 114 7.22 3.95 3.23
N ALA A 115 7.66 4.59 4.32
CA ALA A 115 7.55 4.05 5.67
C ALA A 115 6.95 5.02 6.69
N PHE A 116 7.54 6.21 6.91
CA PHE A 116 7.14 7.09 8.00
C PHE A 116 5.72 7.63 7.84
N SER A 117 5.31 7.94 6.62
CA SER A 117 3.92 8.36 6.36
C SER A 117 2.90 7.27 6.71
N GLY A 118 3.21 6.01 6.39
CA GLY A 118 2.38 4.87 6.78
C GLY A 118 2.29 4.71 8.30
N LEU A 119 3.42 4.83 8.99
CA LEU A 119 3.49 4.78 10.45
C LEU A 119 2.70 5.93 11.10
N GLU A 120 2.85 7.16 10.61
CA GLU A 120 2.10 8.31 11.13
C GLU A 120 0.59 8.16 10.88
N ILE A 121 0.17 7.67 9.69
CA ILE A 121 -1.24 7.36 9.42
C ILE A 121 -1.78 6.36 10.46
N VAL A 122 -1.07 5.26 10.74
CA VAL A 122 -1.50 4.27 11.74
C VAL A 122 -1.59 4.90 13.13
N LYS A 123 -0.64 5.74 13.51
CA LYS A 123 -0.70 6.50 14.76
C LYS A 123 -1.94 7.39 14.84
N GLN A 124 -2.32 8.07 13.75
CA GLN A 124 -3.56 8.85 13.75
C GLN A 124 -4.81 7.94 13.80
N LEU A 125 -4.81 6.80 13.10
CA LEU A 125 -5.90 5.83 13.16
C LEU A 125 -6.00 5.13 14.51
N SER A 126 -4.94 5.06 15.31
CA SER A 126 -5.01 4.51 16.67
C SER A 126 -5.85 5.36 17.62
N LYS A 127 -6.15 6.61 17.27
CA LYS A 127 -7.03 7.51 18.04
C LYS A 127 -8.50 7.17 17.80
N LYS A 128 -9.29 7.00 18.87
CA LYS A 128 -10.73 6.61 18.80
C LYS A 128 -11.61 7.57 17.99
N GLN A 129 -11.18 8.81 17.82
CA GLN A 129 -11.91 9.79 17.01
C GLN A 129 -11.76 9.55 15.51
N ASN A 130 -10.69 8.87 15.08
CA ASN A 130 -10.35 8.69 13.66
C ASN A 130 -10.70 7.29 13.13
N SER A 131 -10.73 6.27 13.97
CA SER A 131 -11.09 4.91 13.55
C SER A 131 -11.93 4.17 14.57
N ASP A 132 -12.68 3.18 14.11
CA ASP A 132 -13.37 2.23 14.95
C ASP A 132 -12.40 1.17 15.53
N ASP A 133 -12.81 0.51 16.61
CA ASP A 133 -12.10 -0.65 17.12
C ASP A 133 -12.17 -1.80 16.09
N GLY A 134 -11.09 -2.52 15.92
CA GLY A 134 -10.98 -3.58 14.92
C GLY A 134 -10.54 -3.12 13.53
N ALA A 135 -10.13 -1.85 13.37
CA ALA A 135 -9.61 -1.38 12.10
C ALA A 135 -8.43 -2.23 11.60
N SER A 136 -8.40 -2.49 10.28
CA SER A 136 -7.35 -3.30 9.65
C SER A 136 -6.43 -2.44 8.78
N VAL A 137 -5.12 -2.62 8.94
CA VAL A 137 -4.08 -1.93 8.18
C VAL A 137 -3.31 -2.92 7.34
N VAL A 138 -3.08 -2.58 6.08
CA VAL A 138 -2.24 -3.34 5.17
C VAL A 138 -1.12 -2.45 4.64
N PHE A 139 0.12 -2.85 4.92
CA PHE A 139 1.33 -2.28 4.33
C PHE A 139 1.74 -3.05 3.08
N PHE A 140 2.37 -2.36 2.15
CA PHE A 140 2.99 -2.97 0.98
C PHE A 140 4.51 -2.87 1.06
N SER A 141 5.15 -4.03 1.24
CA SER A 141 6.58 -4.24 1.11
C SER A 141 6.94 -4.80 -0.27
N SER A 142 8.13 -5.29 -0.43
CA SER A 142 8.64 -5.80 -1.70
C SER A 142 9.55 -7.01 -1.48
N ILE A 143 9.53 -7.91 -2.43
CA ILE A 143 10.43 -9.08 -2.46
C ILE A 143 11.92 -8.70 -2.45
N VAL A 144 12.26 -7.47 -2.89
CA VAL A 144 13.65 -6.99 -2.84
C VAL A 144 14.23 -6.95 -1.41
N THR A 145 13.39 -6.98 -0.38
CA THR A 145 13.83 -7.13 1.02
C THR A 145 14.41 -8.52 1.30
N LYS A 146 14.23 -9.47 0.39
CA LYS A 146 14.72 -10.86 0.46
C LYS A 146 15.74 -11.16 -0.65
N MET A 147 15.67 -10.48 -1.79
CA MET A 147 16.53 -10.74 -2.97
C MET A 147 17.78 -9.87 -3.06
N PHE A 148 17.77 -8.69 -2.46
CA PHE A 148 18.89 -7.75 -2.41
C PHE A 148 19.46 -7.32 -3.78
N LEU A 149 18.72 -6.48 -4.49
CA LEU A 149 19.17 -5.95 -5.77
C LEU A 149 20.16 -4.77 -5.60
N LYS A 150 21.17 -4.71 -6.47
CA LYS A 150 22.16 -3.62 -6.47
C LYS A 150 21.49 -2.26 -6.70
N GLY A 151 21.97 -1.24 -6.01
CA GLY A 151 21.48 0.13 -6.15
C GLY A 151 20.17 0.44 -5.43
N GLN A 152 19.56 -0.54 -4.76
CA GLN A 152 18.25 -0.37 -4.12
C GLN A 152 18.30 -0.25 -2.58
N ILE A 153 19.46 0.08 -2.00
CA ILE A 153 19.65 0.08 -0.54
C ILE A 153 18.59 0.90 0.18
N ALA A 154 18.36 2.16 -0.20
CA ALA A 154 17.36 3.01 0.44
C ALA A 154 15.94 2.44 0.31
N TYR A 155 15.60 1.93 -0.86
CA TYR A 155 14.30 1.28 -1.09
C TYR A 155 14.15 0.02 -0.25
N ILE A 156 15.16 -0.88 -0.25
CA ILE A 156 15.17 -2.12 0.53
C ILE A 156 14.96 -1.82 2.01
N ILE A 157 15.75 -0.91 2.60
CA ILE A 157 15.65 -0.59 4.02
C ILE A 157 14.28 0.01 4.34
N SER A 158 13.75 0.92 3.50
CA SER A 158 12.43 1.52 3.71
C SER A 158 11.29 0.49 3.66
N LYS A 159 11.38 -0.52 2.79
CA LYS A 159 10.41 -1.62 2.72
C LYS A 159 10.59 -2.65 3.83
N ALA A 160 11.83 -2.98 4.19
CA ALA A 160 12.13 -3.87 5.29
C ALA A 160 11.65 -3.34 6.65
N SER A 161 11.62 -2.00 6.83
CA SER A 161 11.04 -1.41 8.04
C SER A 161 9.55 -1.72 8.17
N LEU A 162 8.79 -1.79 7.07
CA LEU A 162 7.38 -2.19 7.08
C LEU A 162 7.20 -3.67 7.46
N ASP A 163 8.11 -4.54 7.01
CA ASP A 163 8.12 -5.95 7.41
C ASP A 163 8.31 -6.11 8.93
N ALA A 164 9.17 -5.25 9.51
CA ALA A 164 9.53 -5.33 10.92
C ALA A 164 8.48 -4.73 11.86
N ILE A 165 7.72 -3.72 11.43
CA ILE A 165 6.83 -2.96 12.33
C ILE A 165 5.42 -3.54 12.45
N ALA A 166 4.95 -4.38 11.54
CA ALA A 166 3.58 -4.89 11.54
C ALA A 166 3.24 -5.63 12.84
N LYS A 167 4.09 -6.52 13.28
CA LYS A 167 3.88 -7.32 14.51
C LYS A 167 3.93 -6.47 15.79
N PRO A 168 4.98 -5.67 16.06
CA PRO A 168 5.01 -4.82 17.26
C PRO A 168 3.85 -3.81 17.31
N LEU A 169 3.48 -3.17 16.19
CA LEU A 169 2.32 -2.28 16.16
C LEU A 169 1.02 -3.01 16.50
N SER A 170 0.83 -4.23 16.00
CA SER A 170 -0.35 -5.02 16.34
C SER A 170 -0.43 -5.35 17.82
N LEU A 171 0.71 -5.62 18.47
CA LEU A 171 0.77 -5.87 19.91
C LEU A 171 0.45 -4.61 20.71
N GLU A 172 1.00 -3.46 20.34
CA GLU A 172 0.71 -2.18 21.01
C GLU A 172 -0.76 -1.78 20.87
N LEU A 173 -1.37 -2.07 19.72
CA LEU A 173 -2.74 -1.67 19.40
C LEU A 173 -3.78 -2.77 19.70
N VAL A 174 -3.41 -3.83 20.43
CA VAL A 174 -4.30 -4.96 20.76
C VAL A 174 -5.57 -4.53 21.50
N LYS A 175 -5.50 -3.53 22.38
CA LYS A 175 -6.67 -2.98 23.09
C LYS A 175 -7.67 -2.31 22.14
N ARG A 176 -7.21 -1.81 21.00
CA ARG A 176 -8.04 -1.28 19.91
C ARG A 176 -8.48 -2.38 18.94
N LYS A 177 -8.10 -3.63 19.18
CA LYS A 177 -8.34 -4.78 18.28
C LYS A 177 -7.89 -4.52 16.84
N MET A 178 -6.94 -3.58 16.66
CA MET A 178 -6.40 -3.25 15.34
C MET A 178 -5.48 -4.36 14.84
N ARG A 179 -5.58 -4.66 13.56
CA ARG A 179 -4.73 -5.64 12.88
C ARG A 179 -3.83 -4.92 11.89
N ILE A 180 -2.55 -5.19 11.94
CA ILE A 180 -1.58 -4.63 10.99
C ILE A 180 -0.86 -5.81 10.33
N ASN A 181 -0.92 -5.90 9.01
CA ASN A 181 -0.25 -6.94 8.24
C ASN A 181 0.51 -6.31 7.08
N THR A 182 1.53 -6.99 6.58
CA THR A 182 2.32 -6.55 5.43
C THR A 182 2.17 -7.54 4.28
N VAL A 183 2.02 -7.03 3.07
CA VAL A 183 2.07 -7.82 1.83
C VAL A 183 3.44 -7.59 1.20
N ILE A 184 4.24 -8.65 1.11
CA ILE A 184 5.54 -8.66 0.42
C ILE A 184 5.29 -9.09 -1.02
N VAL A 185 5.42 -8.12 -1.95
CA VAL A 185 4.99 -8.32 -3.33
C VAL A 185 6.19 -8.57 -4.23
N GLY A 186 6.06 -9.52 -5.15
CA GLY A 186 6.96 -9.76 -6.26
C GLY A 186 6.88 -8.67 -7.33
N GLY A 187 7.28 -8.99 -8.54
CA GLY A 187 7.12 -8.08 -9.69
C GLY A 187 5.65 -7.89 -10.04
N VAL A 188 5.20 -6.62 -10.17
CA VAL A 188 3.81 -6.28 -10.53
C VAL A 188 3.80 -5.38 -11.75
N LEU A 189 2.96 -5.65 -12.72
CA LEU A 189 2.80 -4.90 -13.98
C LEU A 189 2.22 -3.50 -13.75
N THR A 190 2.95 -2.68 -13.00
CA THR A 190 2.65 -1.26 -12.76
C THR A 190 3.53 -0.38 -13.62
N GLN A 191 3.17 0.91 -13.74
CA GLN A 191 4.02 1.89 -14.43
C GLN A 191 5.42 1.96 -13.78
N MET A 192 5.51 1.83 -12.45
CA MET A 192 6.79 1.82 -11.72
C MET A 192 7.75 0.74 -12.26
N VAL A 193 7.24 -0.47 -12.52
CA VAL A 193 8.06 -1.58 -13.05
C VAL A 193 8.34 -1.39 -14.53
N LYS A 194 7.34 -0.97 -15.32
CA LYS A 194 7.48 -0.72 -16.77
C LYS A 194 8.54 0.33 -17.09
N ASP A 195 8.78 1.28 -16.20
CA ASP A 195 9.78 2.33 -16.36
C ASP A 195 11.21 1.85 -16.04
N THR A 196 11.39 0.62 -15.54
CA THR A 196 12.70 0.06 -15.19
C THR A 196 13.38 -0.64 -16.36
N GLN A 197 14.72 -0.63 -16.38
CA GLN A 197 15.52 -1.41 -17.33
C GLN A 197 15.28 -2.92 -17.13
N ILE A 198 15.08 -3.35 -15.88
CA ILE A 198 14.78 -4.75 -15.53
C ILE A 198 13.56 -5.27 -16.31
N PHE A 199 12.49 -4.46 -16.45
CA PHE A 199 11.32 -4.86 -17.23
C PHE A 199 11.61 -5.01 -18.71
N ARG A 200 12.50 -4.16 -19.26
CA ARG A 200 12.91 -4.24 -20.67
C ARG A 200 13.74 -5.50 -20.94
N ASP A 201 14.63 -5.83 -20.01
CA ASP A 201 15.48 -7.03 -20.09
C ASP A 201 14.63 -8.31 -19.99
N LEU A 202 13.70 -8.37 -19.01
CA LEU A 202 12.76 -9.49 -18.85
C LEU A 202 11.90 -9.73 -20.08
N LYS A 203 11.45 -8.66 -20.77
CA LYS A 203 10.60 -8.78 -21.96
C LYS A 203 11.32 -9.35 -23.18
N ASN A 204 12.65 -9.25 -23.20
CA ASN A 204 13.49 -9.71 -24.30
C ASN A 204 14.09 -11.12 -24.07
N ASP A 205 13.91 -11.69 -22.89
CA ASP A 205 14.42 -13.03 -22.56
C ASP A 205 13.29 -14.06 -22.66
N GLU A 206 13.20 -14.73 -23.82
CA GLU A 206 12.21 -15.80 -24.09
C GLU A 206 12.39 -17.03 -23.18
N LYS A 207 13.51 -17.14 -22.47
CA LYS A 207 13.82 -18.24 -21.54
C LYS A 207 13.57 -17.89 -20.08
N ASP A 208 13.20 -16.62 -19.79
CA ASP A 208 12.91 -16.20 -18.43
C ASP A 208 11.66 -16.93 -17.92
N PRO A 209 11.74 -17.65 -16.80
CA PRO A 209 10.59 -18.32 -16.18
C PRO A 209 9.43 -17.36 -15.86
N TYR A 210 9.67 -16.05 -15.74
CA TYR A 210 8.63 -15.04 -15.60
C TYR A 210 7.76 -14.85 -16.86
N THR A 211 8.22 -15.30 -18.01
CA THR A 211 7.48 -15.14 -19.27
C THR A 211 6.79 -16.44 -19.72
N THR A 212 7.15 -17.58 -19.13
CA THR A 212 6.78 -18.91 -19.61
C THR A 212 5.84 -19.69 -18.69
N SER A 213 5.62 -19.25 -17.47
CA SER A 213 4.77 -19.92 -16.49
C SER A 213 3.55 -19.10 -16.10
N ASP A 214 2.38 -19.74 -16.03
CA ASP A 214 1.13 -19.11 -15.61
C ASP A 214 1.16 -18.66 -14.14
N ILE A 215 2.03 -19.23 -13.31
CA ILE A 215 2.15 -18.91 -11.89
C ILE A 215 3.35 -18.01 -11.64
N CYS A 216 4.51 -18.34 -12.24
CA CYS A 216 5.77 -17.61 -12.11
C CYS A 216 5.86 -16.47 -13.12
N ARG A 217 5.01 -15.46 -13.02
CA ARG A 217 4.99 -14.29 -13.91
C ARG A 217 4.90 -12.99 -13.13
N LEU A 218 5.08 -11.89 -13.80
CA LEU A 218 4.72 -10.59 -13.22
C LEU A 218 3.22 -10.57 -12.91
N LEU A 219 2.90 -10.16 -11.71
CA LEU A 219 1.53 -10.10 -11.22
C LEU A 219 0.76 -8.93 -11.82
N GLU A 220 -0.51 -9.12 -12.06
CA GLU A 220 -1.41 -8.00 -12.35
C GLU A 220 -1.75 -7.25 -11.04
N PRO A 221 -1.88 -5.91 -11.06
CA PRO A 221 -2.25 -5.13 -9.88
C PRO A 221 -3.54 -5.62 -9.20
N GLN A 222 -4.47 -6.19 -9.99
CA GLN A 222 -5.73 -6.77 -9.50
C GLN A 222 -5.51 -8.00 -8.62
N GLU A 223 -4.53 -8.84 -8.93
CA GLU A 223 -4.23 -10.05 -8.16
C GLU A 223 -3.69 -9.67 -6.78
N VAL A 224 -2.84 -8.66 -6.73
CA VAL A 224 -2.31 -8.11 -5.50
C VAL A 224 -3.41 -7.42 -4.67
N ALA A 225 -4.32 -6.70 -5.34
CA ALA A 225 -5.46 -6.05 -4.68
C ALA A 225 -6.35 -7.05 -3.94
N ASN A 226 -6.57 -8.25 -4.49
CA ASN A 226 -7.40 -9.27 -3.86
C ASN A 226 -6.87 -9.69 -2.47
N THR A 227 -5.56 -9.79 -2.30
CA THR A 227 -4.97 -10.10 -0.99
C THR A 227 -5.14 -8.96 0.01
N ALA A 228 -4.97 -7.71 -0.41
CA ALA A 228 -5.25 -6.57 0.46
C ALA A 228 -6.72 -6.57 0.92
N ILE A 229 -7.66 -6.83 0.00
CA ILE A 229 -9.08 -6.95 0.29
C ILE A 229 -9.34 -8.06 1.31
N PHE A 230 -8.74 -9.24 1.14
CA PHE A 230 -8.85 -10.33 2.11
C PHE A 230 -8.32 -9.91 3.49
N LEU A 231 -7.13 -9.35 3.57
CA LEU A 231 -6.51 -8.92 4.84
C LEU A 231 -7.28 -7.78 5.53
N LEU A 232 -7.93 -6.90 4.78
CA LEU A 232 -8.80 -5.85 5.33
C LEU A 232 -10.11 -6.42 5.89
N SER A 233 -10.61 -7.51 5.35
CA SER A 233 -11.92 -8.07 5.66
C SER A 233 -11.96 -8.80 7.00
N ASP A 234 -13.18 -9.08 7.49
CA ASP A 234 -13.42 -9.89 8.67
C ASP A 234 -13.02 -11.36 8.47
N ALA A 235 -12.88 -11.85 7.22
CA ALA A 235 -12.37 -13.19 6.93
C ALA A 235 -10.92 -13.38 7.44
N ALA A 236 -10.15 -12.29 7.57
CA ALA A 236 -8.79 -12.29 8.08
C ALA A 236 -8.68 -11.84 9.56
N ARG A 237 -9.77 -11.89 10.34
CA ARG A 237 -9.81 -11.31 11.70
C ARG A 237 -8.78 -11.88 12.68
N TYR A 238 -8.28 -13.09 12.43
CA TYR A 238 -7.25 -13.75 13.26
C TYR A 238 -5.85 -13.66 12.66
N ILE A 239 -5.69 -12.95 11.55
CA ILE A 239 -4.39 -12.71 10.91
C ILE A 239 -3.87 -11.35 11.40
N VAL A 240 -2.81 -11.38 12.21
CA VAL A 240 -2.34 -10.22 12.98
C VAL A 240 -0.81 -10.19 13.03
N GLY A 241 -0.20 -9.15 12.50
CA GLY A 241 1.24 -8.96 12.52
C GLY A 241 2.02 -9.84 11.55
N GLU A 242 1.36 -10.31 10.49
CA GLU A 242 1.95 -11.27 9.55
C GLU A 242 2.46 -10.61 8.27
N ASN A 243 3.47 -11.24 7.69
CA ASN A 243 4.07 -10.88 6.40
C ASN A 243 3.63 -11.90 5.34
N TYR A 244 2.78 -11.49 4.41
CA TYR A 244 2.24 -12.33 3.34
C TYR A 244 3.01 -12.15 2.04
N PHE A 245 3.56 -13.23 1.50
CA PHE A 245 4.24 -13.23 0.21
C PHE A 245 3.23 -13.41 -0.93
N ILE A 246 3.34 -12.55 -1.94
CA ILE A 246 2.66 -12.66 -3.22
C ILE A 246 3.70 -12.46 -4.30
N ASP A 247 4.32 -13.54 -4.73
CA ASP A 247 5.46 -13.53 -5.65
C ASP A 247 5.37 -14.64 -6.72
N GLY A 248 4.28 -15.40 -6.75
CA GLY A 248 4.13 -16.55 -7.64
C GLY A 248 5.10 -17.69 -7.35
N GLY A 249 5.74 -17.71 -6.16
CA GLY A 249 6.74 -18.73 -5.79
C GLY A 249 8.14 -18.48 -6.38
N ASN A 250 8.36 -17.34 -7.03
CA ASN A 250 9.56 -17.05 -7.81
C ASN A 250 10.84 -16.81 -6.98
N PHE A 251 10.71 -16.50 -5.70
CA PHE A 251 11.81 -15.91 -4.92
C PHE A 251 12.09 -16.66 -3.61
N ARG A 252 11.77 -17.93 -3.57
CA ARG A 252 12.03 -18.76 -2.40
C ARG A 252 13.15 -19.74 -2.64
#